data_230d51506b6b6c8f6ad503eaf2ebf961
#
_entry.id   230d51506b6b6c8f6ad503eaf2ebf961
#
_cell.length_a   1.000
_cell.length_b   1.000
_cell.length_c   1.000
_cell.angle_alpha   90.00
_cell.angle_beta   90.00
_cell.angle_gamma   90.00
#
_symmetry.space_group_name_H-M   'P 1'
#
loop_
_entity.id
_entity.type
_entity.pdbx_description
1 polymer ?
#
loop_
_entity_poly.entity_id
_entity_poly.type
_entity_poly.pdbx_seq_one_letter_code
_entity_poly.pdbx_strand_id
1 'polypeptide(L)'
;FFFHPHPAIPDPLWSRGLGDVYKRQDWGSVSKNDYLVIDCFSQLNPNDYGRVWNDSFLKKYATALMKRQWGQNLLKFQGVKLPGGVELNGRQIYDDAEKDLEIIREQMSNTYELPPLDMIG
;
A
#
# COMPACT_ATOMS: atom_id res chain seq x y z
N PHE A 1 7.86 -15.44 -1.94
CA PHE A 1 9.21 -15.95 -2.22
C PHE A 1 9.96 -14.91 -3.04
N PHE A 2 10.76 -14.09 -2.38
CA PHE A 2 11.69 -13.22 -3.09
C PHE A 2 13.09 -13.79 -2.91
N PHE A 3 13.47 -14.72 -3.78
CA PHE A 3 14.85 -15.04 -3.97
C PHE A 3 15.47 -13.94 -4.81
N HIS A 4 16.35 -13.15 -4.23
CA HIS A 4 17.20 -12.24 -4.99
C HIS A 4 18.47 -12.96 -5.38
N PRO A 5 18.59 -13.39 -6.64
CA PRO A 5 19.83 -14.06 -7.11
C PRO A 5 20.99 -13.08 -7.32
N HIS A 6 20.76 -11.77 -7.20
CA HIS A 6 21.77 -10.75 -7.42
C HIS A 6 22.13 -10.01 -6.12
N PRO A 7 23.36 -10.18 -5.62
CA PRO A 7 23.83 -9.48 -4.40
C PRO A 7 23.99 -7.96 -4.59
N ALA A 8 23.81 -7.43 -5.81
CA ALA A 8 23.97 -6.01 -6.12
C ALA A 8 22.69 -5.17 -5.91
N ILE A 9 21.52 -5.80 -5.67
CA ILE A 9 20.28 -5.09 -5.39
C ILE A 9 20.14 -5.00 -3.87
N PRO A 10 20.14 -3.77 -3.27
CA PRO A 10 19.93 -3.63 -1.85
C PRO A 10 18.56 -4.21 -1.49
N ASP A 11 18.54 -5.11 -0.51
CA ASP A 11 17.31 -5.67 0.01
C ASP A 11 16.38 -4.55 0.48
N PRO A 12 15.11 -4.53 0.05
CA PRO A 12 14.16 -3.57 0.60
C PRO A 12 14.06 -3.75 2.11
N LEU A 13 13.77 -2.66 2.83
CA LEU A 13 13.75 -2.64 4.30
C LEU A 13 12.88 -3.74 4.92
N TRP A 14 11.82 -4.16 4.24
CA TRP A 14 10.94 -5.25 4.68
C TRP A 14 11.55 -6.64 4.51
N SER A 15 12.51 -6.83 3.61
CA SER A 15 13.18 -8.13 3.42
C SER A 15 14.36 -8.33 4.39
N ARG A 16 14.85 -7.29 5.04
CA ARG A 16 15.93 -7.39 6.02
C ARG A 16 15.58 -8.26 7.22
N GLY A 17 14.35 -8.16 7.71
CA GLY A 17 13.87 -9.02 8.80
C GLY A 17 13.86 -10.50 8.41
N LEU A 18 13.43 -10.84 7.22
CA LEU A 18 13.44 -12.20 6.68
C LEU A 18 14.88 -12.72 6.47
N GLY A 19 15.79 -11.88 5.97
CA GLY A 19 17.19 -12.23 5.79
C GLY A 19 17.89 -12.57 7.10
N ASP A 20 17.60 -11.86 8.19
CA ASP A 20 18.17 -12.11 9.51
C ASP A 20 17.63 -13.40 10.15
N VAL A 21 16.36 -13.72 9.94
CA VAL A 21 15.77 -14.99 10.39
C VAL A 21 16.43 -16.16 9.67
N TYR A 22 16.65 -16.06 8.37
CA TYR A 22 17.35 -17.09 7.60
C TYR A 22 18.83 -17.24 7.98
N LYS A 23 19.52 -16.16 8.30
CA LYS A 23 20.92 -16.17 8.69
C LYS A 23 21.15 -16.78 10.07
N ARG A 24 20.16 -16.75 10.94
CA ARG A 24 20.23 -17.33 12.30
C ARG A 24 19.82 -18.78 12.36
N GLN A 25 19.22 -19.34 11.31
CA GLN A 25 18.90 -20.76 11.27
C GLN A 25 20.16 -21.58 10.97
N ASP A 26 20.47 -22.48 11.89
CA ASP A 26 21.48 -23.51 11.66
C ASP A 26 20.91 -24.60 10.74
N TRP A 27 21.20 -24.45 9.44
CA TRP A 27 20.78 -25.40 8.44
C TRP A 27 21.32 -26.81 8.66
N GLY A 28 22.36 -26.96 9.49
CA GLY A 28 22.91 -28.24 9.87
C GLY A 28 21.99 -29.07 10.77
N SER A 29 21.01 -28.43 11.41
CA SER A 29 20.05 -29.12 12.30
C SER A 29 18.84 -29.71 11.58
N VAL A 30 18.64 -29.37 10.29
CA VAL A 30 17.49 -29.85 9.52
C VAL A 30 17.80 -31.21 8.89
N SER A 31 17.11 -32.26 9.37
CA SER A 31 17.25 -33.61 8.84
C SER A 31 16.31 -33.86 7.65
N LYS A 32 16.68 -34.85 6.82
CA LYS A 32 15.81 -35.31 5.73
C LYS A 32 14.50 -35.84 6.32
N ASN A 33 13.36 -35.29 5.85
CA ASN A 33 11.98 -35.54 6.30
C ASN A 33 11.52 -34.70 7.51
N ASP A 34 12.27 -33.68 7.92
CA ASP A 34 11.77 -32.69 8.86
C ASP A 34 10.77 -31.73 8.18
N TYR A 35 9.84 -31.22 8.97
CA TYR A 35 8.85 -30.25 8.49
C TYR A 35 9.34 -28.84 8.80
N LEU A 36 9.37 -27.99 7.79
CA LEU A 36 9.62 -26.57 7.93
C LEU A 36 8.28 -25.83 7.90
N VAL A 37 7.93 -25.16 8.98
CA VAL A 37 6.76 -24.28 9.02
C VAL A 37 7.23 -22.85 8.79
N ILE A 38 6.75 -22.24 7.71
CA ILE A 38 7.04 -20.85 7.37
C ILE A 38 5.76 -20.05 7.58
N ASP A 39 5.78 -19.17 8.57
CA ASP A 39 4.72 -18.17 8.75
C ASP A 39 5.10 -16.91 7.98
N CYS A 40 4.32 -16.58 6.96
CA CYS A 40 4.61 -15.44 6.10
C CYS A 40 3.34 -14.72 5.67
N PHE A 41 3.47 -13.41 5.47
CA PHE A 41 2.42 -12.64 4.83
C PHE A 41 2.47 -12.86 3.32
N SER A 42 1.34 -13.24 2.74
CA SER A 42 1.21 -13.41 1.30
C SER A 42 0.31 -12.36 0.71
N GLN A 43 0.63 -11.93 -0.49
CA GLN A 43 -0.25 -11.04 -1.24
C GLN A 43 -1.49 -11.83 -1.69
N LEU A 44 -2.67 -11.28 -1.37
CA LEU A 44 -3.93 -11.88 -1.80
C LEU A 44 -4.16 -11.68 -3.30
N ASN A 45 -4.51 -12.74 -3.99
CA ASN A 45 -4.92 -12.65 -5.38
C ASN A 45 -6.40 -12.18 -5.45
N PRO A 46 -6.70 -11.03 -6.07
CA PRO A 46 -8.06 -10.51 -6.15
C PRO A 46 -9.04 -11.41 -6.90
N ASN A 47 -8.55 -12.28 -7.79
CA ASN A 47 -9.40 -13.22 -8.53
C ASN A 47 -9.94 -14.33 -7.64
N ASP A 48 -9.17 -14.76 -6.65
CA ASP A 48 -9.54 -15.81 -5.72
C ASP A 48 -10.33 -15.26 -4.52
N TYR A 49 -10.05 -14.03 -4.16
CA TYR A 49 -10.62 -13.34 -2.99
C TYR A 49 -11.33 -12.06 -3.39
N GLY A 50 -12.50 -12.15 -3.99
CA GLY A 50 -13.28 -10.98 -4.45
C GLY A 50 -13.65 -9.97 -3.35
N ARG A 51 -13.59 -10.37 -2.08
CA ARG A 51 -13.86 -9.48 -0.93
C ARG A 51 -12.79 -8.39 -0.75
N VAL A 52 -11.60 -8.55 -1.35
CA VAL A 52 -10.54 -7.53 -1.35
C VAL A 52 -11.05 -6.19 -1.91
N TRP A 53 -11.92 -6.25 -2.93
CA TRP A 53 -12.53 -5.06 -3.54
C TRP A 53 -13.51 -4.32 -2.63
N ASN A 54 -13.96 -4.96 -1.56
CA ASN A 54 -14.88 -4.36 -0.59
C ASN A 54 -14.16 -3.68 0.58
N ASP A 55 -12.85 -3.61 0.56
CA ASP A 55 -12.07 -2.94 1.60
C ASP A 55 -12.38 -1.44 1.66
N SER A 56 -12.57 -0.94 2.88
CA SER A 56 -12.93 0.45 3.13
C SER A 56 -11.81 1.42 2.78
N PHE A 57 -10.56 1.03 3.02
CA PHE A 57 -9.38 1.84 2.67
C PHE A 57 -9.21 1.95 1.17
N LEU A 58 -9.32 0.83 0.45
CA LEU A 58 -9.24 0.81 -1.00
C LEU A 58 -10.29 1.73 -1.62
N LYS A 59 -11.53 1.70 -1.11
CA LYS A 59 -12.61 2.56 -1.59
C LYS A 59 -12.33 4.04 -1.34
N LYS A 60 -11.89 4.39 -0.13
CA LYS A 60 -11.53 5.78 0.21
C LYS A 60 -10.39 6.29 -0.66
N TYR A 61 -9.34 5.49 -0.81
CA TYR A 61 -8.19 5.85 -1.63
C TYR A 61 -8.54 6.02 -3.10
N ALA A 62 -9.31 5.09 -3.67
CA ALA A 62 -9.79 5.20 -5.05
C ALA A 62 -10.68 6.43 -5.25
N THR A 63 -11.57 6.72 -4.30
CA THR A 63 -12.44 7.91 -4.35
C THR A 63 -11.61 9.21 -4.32
N ALA A 64 -10.61 9.28 -3.46
CA ALA A 64 -9.73 10.45 -3.38
C ALA A 64 -8.90 10.64 -4.66
N LEU A 65 -8.42 9.55 -5.27
CA LEU A 65 -7.73 9.61 -6.57
C LEU A 65 -8.66 10.09 -7.69
N MET A 66 -9.90 9.61 -7.73
CA MET A 66 -10.89 10.06 -8.71
C MET A 66 -11.25 11.53 -8.52
N LYS A 67 -11.45 11.99 -7.28
CA LYS A 67 -11.67 13.42 -6.96
C LYS A 67 -10.50 14.28 -7.43
N ARG A 68 -9.26 13.84 -7.18
CA ARG A 68 -8.05 14.54 -7.62
C ARG A 68 -8.02 14.68 -9.14
N GLN A 69 -8.24 13.60 -9.86
CA GLN A 69 -8.26 13.61 -11.32
C GLN A 69 -9.39 14.50 -11.86
N TRP A 70 -10.55 14.44 -11.25
CA TRP A 70 -11.69 15.28 -11.64
C TRP A 70 -11.42 16.75 -11.36
N GLY A 71 -10.89 17.09 -10.18
CA GLY A 71 -10.47 18.45 -9.86
C GLY A 71 -9.46 19.00 -10.87
N GLN A 72 -8.47 18.19 -11.25
CA GLN A 72 -7.48 18.54 -12.26
C GLN A 72 -8.11 18.81 -13.64
N ASN A 73 -9.08 18.02 -14.03
CA ASN A 73 -9.81 18.24 -15.29
C ASN A 73 -10.66 19.53 -15.24
N LEU A 74 -11.28 19.83 -14.10
CA LEU A 74 -12.09 21.03 -13.92
C LEU A 74 -11.26 22.32 -13.82
N LEU A 75 -9.98 22.23 -13.45
CA LEU A 75 -9.07 23.38 -13.45
C LEU A 75 -8.98 24.06 -14.83
N LYS A 76 -9.14 23.28 -15.90
CA LYS A 76 -9.16 23.81 -17.28
C LYS A 76 -10.36 24.70 -17.57
N PHE A 77 -11.41 24.59 -16.77
CA PHE A 77 -12.68 25.31 -16.92
C PHE A 77 -12.89 26.35 -15.81
N GLN A 78 -11.81 26.85 -15.24
CA GLN A 78 -11.87 27.87 -14.19
C GLN A 78 -12.57 29.14 -14.71
N GLY A 79 -13.59 29.58 -13.98
CA GLY A 79 -14.39 30.78 -14.38
C GLY A 79 -15.56 30.51 -15.31
N VAL A 80 -15.81 29.26 -15.69
CA VAL A 80 -17.02 28.90 -16.44
C VAL A 80 -18.21 28.83 -15.51
N LYS A 81 -19.17 29.72 -15.68
CA LYS A 81 -20.44 29.65 -14.96
C LYS A 81 -21.39 28.71 -15.69
N LEU A 82 -21.89 27.71 -14.95
CA LEU A 82 -22.95 26.85 -15.45
C LEU A 82 -24.28 27.62 -15.56
N PRO A 83 -25.18 27.19 -16.46
CA PRO A 83 -26.53 27.71 -16.49
C PRO A 83 -27.18 27.54 -15.11
N GLY A 84 -27.56 28.63 -14.47
CA GLY A 84 -28.05 28.62 -13.07
C GLY A 84 -27.13 29.31 -12.06
N GLY A 85 -25.98 29.85 -12.46
CA GLY A 85 -25.09 30.63 -11.60
C GLY A 85 -24.15 29.82 -10.72
N VAL A 86 -24.09 28.52 -10.91
CA VAL A 86 -23.17 27.65 -10.19
C VAL A 86 -21.76 27.74 -10.78
N GLU A 87 -20.79 28.13 -9.96
CA GLU A 87 -19.39 28.20 -10.35
C GLU A 87 -18.70 26.87 -10.04
N LEU A 88 -18.03 26.31 -11.04
CA LEU A 88 -17.24 25.08 -10.87
C LEU A 88 -15.89 25.43 -10.22
N ASN A 89 -15.73 25.11 -8.95
CA ASN A 89 -14.47 25.31 -8.25
C ASN A 89 -13.58 24.05 -8.27
N GLY A 90 -12.97 23.81 -9.44
CA GLY A 90 -12.09 22.66 -9.64
C GLY A 90 -10.85 22.66 -8.72
N ARG A 91 -10.36 23.86 -8.37
CA ARG A 91 -9.19 24.00 -7.49
C ARG A 91 -9.48 23.52 -6.08
N GLN A 92 -10.61 23.86 -5.52
CA GLN A 92 -11.00 23.40 -4.19
C GLN A 92 -11.16 21.89 -4.14
N ILE A 93 -11.76 21.30 -5.16
CA ILE A 93 -11.91 19.83 -5.27
C ILE A 93 -10.54 19.15 -5.33
N TYR A 94 -9.60 19.73 -6.06
CA TYR A 94 -8.23 19.21 -6.15
C TYR A 94 -7.49 19.28 -4.82
N ASP A 95 -7.50 20.45 -4.18
CA ASP A 95 -6.82 20.69 -2.90
C ASP A 95 -7.40 19.81 -1.78
N ASP A 96 -8.71 19.63 -1.74
CA ASP A 96 -9.38 18.74 -0.80
C ASP A 96 -9.01 17.25 -1.04
N ALA A 97 -8.91 16.86 -2.30
CA ALA A 97 -8.51 15.50 -2.65
C ALA A 97 -7.04 15.22 -2.30
N GLU A 98 -6.15 16.19 -2.44
CA GLU A 98 -4.74 16.04 -2.04
C GLU A 98 -4.63 15.85 -0.51
N LYS A 99 -5.37 16.64 0.27
CA LYS A 99 -5.42 16.47 1.74
C LYS A 99 -5.99 15.12 2.14
N ASP A 100 -7.09 14.70 1.50
CA ASP A 100 -7.69 13.39 1.75
C ASP A 100 -6.68 12.26 1.47
N LEU A 101 -5.90 12.36 0.39
CA LEU A 101 -4.88 11.38 0.03
C LEU A 101 -3.74 11.33 1.05
N GLU A 102 -3.30 12.46 1.57
CA GLU A 102 -2.26 12.54 2.57
C GLU A 102 -2.70 11.87 3.88
N ILE A 103 -3.90 12.20 4.35
CA ILE A 103 -4.51 11.59 5.55
C ILE A 103 -4.67 10.06 5.38
N ILE A 104 -5.14 9.61 4.23
CA ILE A 104 -5.32 8.18 3.98
C ILE A 104 -3.98 7.45 3.95
N ARG A 105 -2.94 8.04 3.36
CA ARG A 105 -1.59 7.45 3.36
C ARG A 105 -1.01 7.34 4.75
N GLU A 106 -1.17 8.39 5.56
CA GLU A 106 -0.74 8.38 6.95
C GLU A 106 -1.48 7.32 7.77
N GLN A 107 -2.80 7.23 7.62
CA GLN A 107 -3.61 6.19 8.26
C GLN A 107 -3.19 4.78 7.80
N MET A 108 -2.88 4.60 6.52
CA MET A 108 -2.44 3.33 5.98
C MET A 108 -1.09 2.91 6.56
N SER A 109 -0.14 3.84 6.66
CA SER A 109 1.15 3.58 7.30
C SER A 109 0.96 3.19 8.77
N ASN A 110 0.18 3.96 9.52
CA ASN A 110 -0.02 3.71 10.95
C ASN A 110 -0.81 2.42 11.26
N THR A 111 -1.70 2.00 10.37
CA THR A 111 -2.60 0.85 10.63
C THR A 111 -2.07 -0.45 10.06
N TYR A 112 -1.38 -0.40 8.92
CA TYR A 112 -0.96 -1.59 8.18
C TYR A 112 0.56 -1.78 8.15
N GLU A 113 1.32 -0.84 8.69
CA GLU A 113 2.75 -1.03 8.84
C GLU A 113 3.01 -2.13 9.87
N LEU A 114 3.74 -3.13 9.45
CA LEU A 114 4.11 -4.24 10.34
C LEU A 114 4.97 -3.71 11.48
N PRO A 115 4.74 -4.17 12.72
CA PRO A 115 5.64 -3.84 13.82
C PRO A 115 7.06 -4.26 13.47
N PRO A 116 8.08 -3.47 13.84
CA PRO A 116 9.47 -3.82 13.57
C PRO A 116 9.79 -5.18 14.17
N LEU A 117 10.29 -6.08 13.33
CA LEU A 117 10.66 -7.45 13.72
C LEU A 117 11.81 -7.52 14.73
N ASP A 118 12.43 -6.39 15.04
CA ASP A 118 13.51 -6.27 16.02
C ASP A 118 13.07 -6.50 17.47
N MET A 119 11.77 -6.61 17.72
CA MET A 119 11.21 -6.87 19.04
C MET A 119 11.15 -8.35 19.42
N ILE A 120 11.56 -9.24 18.54
CA ILE A 120 11.69 -10.68 18.81
C ILE A 120 13.14 -10.94 19.18
N GLY A 121 13.44 -10.65 20.41
CA GLY A 121 14.72 -10.97 21.03
C GLY A 121 14.81 -12.43 21.43
#